data_80f1f70bb30926355322c1d53f6a97e0
#
_entry.id   80f1f70bb30926355322c1d53f6a97e0
#
_cell.length_a   1.000
_cell.length_b   1.000
_cell.length_c   1.000
_cell.angle_alpha   90.00
_cell.angle_beta   90.00
_cell.angle_gamma   90.00
#
_symmetry.space_group_name_H-M   'P 1'
#
loop_
_entity.id
_entity.type
_entity.pdbx_description
1 polymer ?
#
loop_
_entity_poly.entity_id
_entity_poly.type
_entity_poly.pdbx_seq_one_letter_code
_entity_poly.pdbx_strand_id
1 'polypeptide(L)'
;IPEKTIFLTFDDGPSERTSEILEILREKGIKATFFVTGNTSSAGRALMKQIVDEGHAIGIHTYTHEFRQIYSSVNAFLDDFNKIYSLIHDATGIKPTIFRFPGGSKNSFNKNNYKELTTEMTRRGFDYFDWNLSVGDAVSRTPTPTQKCINNVLNF
;
A
#
# COMPACT_ATOMS: atom_id res chain seq x y z
N ILE A 1 1.53 5.61 21.64
CA ILE A 1 2.67 5.58 20.69
C ILE A 1 3.78 6.42 21.31
N PRO A 2 5.02 5.91 21.44
CA PRO A 2 6.14 6.71 21.96
C PRO A 2 6.34 7.98 21.11
N GLU A 3 6.78 9.07 21.74
CA GLU A 3 7.24 10.25 21.00
C GLU A 3 8.35 9.87 20.01
N LYS A 4 8.36 10.50 18.83
CA LYS A 4 9.31 10.22 17.73
C LYS A 4 9.20 8.83 17.09
N THR A 5 7.99 8.30 16.98
CA THR A 5 7.74 7.06 16.23
C THR A 5 7.43 7.38 14.76
N ILE A 6 8.10 6.69 13.84
CA ILE A 6 7.83 6.72 12.40
C ILE A 6 7.30 5.36 11.96
N PHE A 7 6.20 5.33 11.23
CA PHE A 7 5.69 4.15 10.57
C PHE A 7 6.11 4.18 9.09
N LEU A 8 7.00 3.28 8.70
CA LEU A 8 7.40 3.12 7.31
C LEU A 8 6.35 2.36 6.54
N THR A 9 5.97 2.89 5.38
CA THR A 9 5.02 2.22 4.48
C THR A 9 5.55 2.22 3.06
N PHE A 10 5.25 1.13 2.33
CA PHE A 10 5.63 0.95 0.94
C PHE A 10 4.39 0.55 0.15
N ASP A 11 4.11 1.29 -0.93
CA ASP A 11 2.96 1.08 -1.79
C ASP A 11 3.38 0.41 -3.13
N ASP A 12 2.40 -0.04 -3.93
CA ASP A 12 2.54 -0.52 -5.32
C ASP A 12 3.29 -1.85 -5.52
N GLY A 13 3.90 -2.43 -4.49
CA GLY A 13 4.50 -3.77 -4.56
C GLY A 13 3.45 -4.89 -4.70
N PRO A 14 3.89 -6.16 -4.79
CA PRO A 14 5.29 -6.61 -4.80
C PRO A 14 5.94 -6.53 -6.18
N SER A 15 7.19 -6.16 -6.20
CA SER A 15 8.06 -6.08 -7.38
C SER A 15 9.48 -6.56 -7.04
N GLU A 16 10.40 -6.54 -8.00
CA GLU A 16 11.81 -6.85 -7.76
C GLU A 16 12.41 -5.99 -6.63
N ARG A 17 11.98 -4.72 -6.52
CA ARG A 17 12.41 -3.82 -5.45
C ARG A 17 11.96 -4.25 -4.06
N THR A 18 10.88 -5.01 -3.98
CA THR A 18 10.37 -5.49 -2.68
C THR A 18 11.40 -6.37 -1.96
N SER A 19 12.11 -7.24 -2.67
CA SER A 19 13.15 -8.08 -2.06
C SER A 19 14.34 -7.26 -1.56
N GLU A 20 14.78 -6.25 -2.30
CA GLU A 20 15.86 -5.34 -1.88
C GLU A 20 15.46 -4.56 -0.61
N ILE A 21 14.22 -4.10 -0.55
CA ILE A 21 13.67 -3.39 0.62
C ILE A 21 13.61 -4.31 1.84
N LEU A 22 13.12 -5.54 1.67
CA LEU A 22 13.05 -6.54 2.76
C LEU A 22 14.44 -6.87 3.31
N GLU A 23 15.45 -6.99 2.46
CA GLU A 23 16.84 -7.20 2.88
C GLU A 23 17.34 -6.04 3.75
N ILE A 24 17.16 -4.79 3.31
CA ILE A 24 17.54 -3.60 4.08
C ILE A 24 16.81 -3.54 5.42
N LEU A 25 15.50 -3.80 5.43
CA LEU A 25 14.70 -3.79 6.66
C LEU A 25 15.17 -4.85 7.64
N ARG A 26 15.52 -6.05 7.17
CA ARG A 26 16.07 -7.14 7.96
C ARG A 26 17.43 -6.78 8.56
N GLU A 27 18.35 -6.22 7.74
CA GLU A 27 19.66 -5.75 8.20
C GLU A 27 19.56 -4.69 9.29
N LYS A 28 18.56 -3.80 9.18
CA LYS A 28 18.34 -2.70 10.13
C LYS A 28 17.48 -3.11 11.34
N GLY A 29 16.90 -4.31 11.35
CA GLY A 29 15.97 -4.75 12.39
C GLY A 29 14.67 -3.94 12.45
N ILE A 30 14.24 -3.37 11.32
CA ILE A 30 13.07 -2.48 11.21
C ILE A 30 11.89 -3.23 10.60
N LYS A 31 10.69 -2.99 11.14
CA LYS A 31 9.42 -3.46 10.54
C LYS A 31 8.71 -2.34 9.80
N ALA A 32 7.96 -2.72 8.77
CA ALA A 32 7.23 -1.81 7.90
C ALA A 32 5.86 -2.37 7.55
N THR A 33 5.05 -1.56 6.88
CA THR A 33 3.77 -1.96 6.28
C THR A 33 3.89 -1.88 4.76
N PHE A 34 3.46 -2.92 4.08
CA PHE A 34 3.42 -2.99 2.62
C PHE A 34 1.96 -2.99 2.14
N PHE A 35 1.55 -1.98 1.40
CA PHE A 35 0.25 -1.92 0.72
C PHE A 35 0.44 -2.43 -0.71
N VAL A 36 -0.03 -3.65 -0.97
CA VAL A 36 0.30 -4.38 -2.20
C VAL A 36 -0.81 -4.36 -3.23
N THR A 37 -0.41 -4.45 -4.49
CA THR A 37 -1.28 -4.54 -5.67
C THR A 37 -1.35 -5.96 -6.24
N GLY A 38 -2.16 -6.17 -7.29
CA GLY A 38 -2.41 -7.46 -7.89
C GLY A 38 -1.22 -8.01 -8.69
N ASN A 39 -0.33 -8.76 -8.05
CA ASN A 39 0.71 -9.53 -8.72
C ASN A 39 0.46 -11.03 -8.54
N THR A 40 -0.11 -11.67 -9.57
CA THR A 40 -0.51 -13.09 -9.55
C THR A 40 0.61 -14.06 -9.91
N SER A 41 1.78 -13.56 -10.30
CA SER A 41 2.93 -14.41 -10.61
C SER A 41 3.38 -15.22 -9.39
N SER A 42 4.06 -16.34 -9.62
CA SER A 42 4.64 -17.14 -8.52
C SER A 42 5.61 -16.31 -7.67
N ALA A 43 6.41 -15.46 -8.31
CA ALA A 43 7.32 -14.53 -7.64
C ALA A 43 6.57 -13.50 -6.80
N GLY A 44 5.50 -12.89 -7.33
CA GLY A 44 4.67 -11.95 -6.59
C GLY A 44 4.03 -12.55 -5.34
N ARG A 45 3.45 -13.75 -5.47
CA ARG A 45 2.91 -14.50 -4.33
C ARG A 45 3.97 -14.86 -3.29
N ALA A 46 5.17 -15.29 -3.75
CA ALA A 46 6.29 -15.57 -2.86
C ALA A 46 6.75 -14.33 -2.09
N LEU A 47 6.79 -13.16 -2.73
CA LEU A 47 7.12 -11.90 -2.06
C LEU A 47 6.05 -11.47 -1.06
N MET A 48 4.75 -11.62 -1.36
CA MET A 48 3.69 -11.37 -0.37
C MET A 48 3.86 -12.26 0.86
N LYS A 49 4.16 -13.55 0.65
CA LYS A 49 4.44 -14.47 1.74
C LYS A 49 5.68 -14.06 2.53
N GLN A 50 6.77 -13.67 1.87
CA GLN A 50 8.00 -13.22 2.51
C GLN A 50 7.78 -11.98 3.38
N ILE A 51 6.99 -10.99 2.91
CA ILE A 51 6.60 -9.82 3.71
C ILE A 51 6.03 -10.25 5.07
N VAL A 52 5.11 -11.21 5.05
CA VAL A 52 4.45 -11.71 6.27
C VAL A 52 5.40 -12.56 7.12
N ASP A 53 6.13 -13.50 6.52
CA ASP A 53 7.06 -14.39 7.22
C ASP A 53 8.18 -13.62 7.93
N GLU A 54 8.62 -12.49 7.37
CA GLU A 54 9.59 -11.59 7.98
C GLU A 54 8.97 -10.65 9.04
N GLY A 55 7.67 -10.79 9.32
CA GLY A 55 6.96 -10.06 10.39
C GLY A 55 6.64 -8.61 10.05
N HIS A 56 6.54 -8.28 8.78
CA HIS A 56 5.98 -7.01 8.31
C HIS A 56 4.45 -7.07 8.22
N ALA A 57 3.79 -5.92 8.27
CA ALA A 57 2.37 -5.83 8.00
C ALA A 57 2.10 -5.82 6.48
N ILE A 58 1.05 -6.52 6.06
CA ILE A 58 0.56 -6.49 4.69
C ILE A 58 -0.84 -5.89 4.65
N GLY A 59 -1.06 -4.93 3.75
CA GLY A 59 -2.32 -4.27 3.50
C GLY A 59 -2.66 -4.24 2.01
N ILE A 60 -3.85 -3.77 1.70
CA ILE A 60 -4.40 -3.74 0.34
C ILE A 60 -4.13 -2.37 -0.30
N HIS A 61 -3.69 -2.36 -1.58
CA HIS A 61 -3.57 -1.14 -2.39
C HIS A 61 -4.31 -1.24 -3.74
N THR A 62 -5.47 -1.93 -3.74
CA THR A 62 -6.24 -2.32 -4.92
C THR A 62 -5.55 -3.38 -5.79
N TYR A 63 -6.31 -4.01 -6.67
CA TYR A 63 -5.78 -5.07 -7.54
C TYR A 63 -5.16 -4.51 -8.81
N THR A 64 -5.90 -3.64 -9.52
CA THR A 64 -5.47 -3.10 -10.81
C THR A 64 -4.65 -1.82 -10.70
N HIS A 65 -4.84 -1.05 -9.62
CA HIS A 65 -4.31 0.31 -9.46
C HIS A 65 -4.72 1.28 -10.59
N GLU A 66 -5.78 0.95 -11.32
CA GLU A 66 -6.30 1.77 -12.42
C GLU A 66 -7.34 2.79 -11.93
N PHE A 67 -6.88 4.01 -11.60
CA PHE A 67 -7.67 5.06 -10.95
C PHE A 67 -9.04 5.31 -11.58
N ARG A 68 -9.12 5.37 -12.91
CA ARG A 68 -10.39 5.62 -13.61
C ARG A 68 -11.37 4.46 -13.45
N GLN A 69 -10.86 3.25 -13.35
CA GLN A 69 -11.68 2.05 -13.19
C GLN A 69 -12.12 1.90 -11.73
N ILE A 70 -11.17 1.90 -10.79
CA ILE A 70 -11.47 1.65 -9.37
C ILE A 70 -12.36 2.73 -8.75
N TYR A 71 -12.25 3.97 -9.20
CA TYR A 71 -13.05 5.09 -8.69
C TYR A 71 -14.28 5.43 -9.53
N SER A 72 -14.62 4.61 -10.53
CA SER A 72 -15.81 4.82 -11.35
C SER A 72 -17.12 4.63 -10.57
N SER A 73 -17.13 3.75 -9.59
CA SER A 73 -18.24 3.52 -8.65
C SER A 73 -17.76 2.81 -7.38
N VAL A 74 -18.58 2.80 -6.34
CA VAL A 74 -18.31 2.00 -5.12
C VAL A 74 -18.22 0.51 -5.45
N ASN A 75 -19.10 0.00 -6.30
CA ASN A 75 -19.06 -1.41 -6.69
C ASN A 75 -17.77 -1.77 -7.44
N ALA A 76 -17.31 -0.91 -8.38
CA ALA A 76 -16.06 -1.14 -9.09
C ALA A 76 -14.86 -1.19 -8.14
N PHE A 77 -14.84 -0.32 -7.13
CA PHE A 77 -13.82 -0.35 -6.08
C PHE A 77 -13.86 -1.64 -5.27
N LEU A 78 -15.06 -2.07 -4.85
CA LEU A 78 -15.25 -3.28 -4.06
C LEU A 78 -14.87 -4.54 -4.84
N ASP A 79 -15.21 -4.60 -6.13
CA ASP A 79 -14.86 -5.75 -6.99
C ASP A 79 -13.33 -5.87 -7.16
N ASP A 80 -12.65 -4.76 -7.36
CA ASP A 80 -11.19 -4.69 -7.45
C ASP A 80 -10.54 -5.04 -6.10
N PHE A 81 -11.04 -4.47 -5.01
CA PHE A 81 -10.60 -4.72 -3.65
C PHE A 81 -10.73 -6.21 -3.25
N ASN A 82 -11.84 -6.86 -3.58
CA ASN A 82 -12.07 -8.27 -3.27
C ASN A 82 -11.06 -9.18 -3.98
N LYS A 83 -10.62 -8.84 -5.19
CA LYS A 83 -9.60 -9.60 -5.93
C LYS A 83 -8.26 -9.59 -5.21
N ILE A 84 -7.80 -8.43 -4.77
CA ILE A 84 -6.51 -8.35 -4.05
C ILE A 84 -6.63 -8.92 -2.63
N TYR A 85 -7.77 -8.76 -1.96
CA TYR A 85 -8.02 -9.41 -0.67
C TYR A 85 -7.85 -10.93 -0.77
N SER A 86 -8.49 -11.55 -1.77
CA SER A 86 -8.40 -13.00 -2.02
C SER A 86 -6.97 -13.41 -2.38
N LEU A 87 -6.29 -12.62 -3.22
CA LEU A 87 -4.91 -12.90 -3.62
C LEU A 87 -3.96 -12.90 -2.42
N ILE A 88 -4.05 -11.91 -1.53
CA ILE A 88 -3.24 -11.86 -0.30
C ILE A 88 -3.54 -13.06 0.59
N HIS A 89 -4.81 -13.35 0.82
CA HIS A 89 -5.23 -14.48 1.64
C HIS A 89 -4.71 -15.82 1.08
N ASP A 90 -4.85 -16.05 -0.22
CA ASP A 90 -4.39 -17.27 -0.89
C ASP A 90 -2.86 -17.43 -0.86
N ALA A 91 -2.13 -16.32 -0.95
CA ALA A 91 -0.67 -16.32 -0.96
C ALA A 91 -0.07 -16.46 0.45
N THR A 92 -0.73 -15.92 1.47
CA THR A 92 -0.14 -15.73 2.82
C THR A 92 -0.89 -16.41 3.96
N GLY A 93 -2.16 -16.76 3.77
CA GLY A 93 -3.08 -17.17 4.84
C GLY A 93 -3.61 -16.02 5.69
N ILE A 94 -3.14 -14.78 5.49
CA ILE A 94 -3.56 -13.61 6.25
C ILE A 94 -4.85 -13.03 5.67
N LYS A 95 -5.77 -12.62 6.53
CA LYS A 95 -6.93 -11.79 6.18
C LYS A 95 -6.57 -10.33 6.45
N PRO A 96 -6.20 -9.55 5.41
CA PRO A 96 -5.79 -8.16 5.62
C PRO A 96 -6.97 -7.33 6.12
N THR A 97 -6.75 -6.48 7.11
CA THR A 97 -7.77 -5.58 7.68
C THR A 97 -7.47 -4.11 7.40
N ILE A 98 -6.30 -3.84 6.86
CA ILE A 98 -5.82 -2.50 6.55
C ILE A 98 -5.67 -2.30 5.05
N PHE A 99 -5.89 -1.07 4.60
CA PHE A 99 -5.69 -0.72 3.20
C PHE A 99 -5.29 0.74 3.01
N ARG A 100 -4.84 1.07 1.81
CA ARG A 100 -4.56 2.44 1.38
C ARG A 100 -5.20 2.69 0.03
N PHE A 101 -5.91 3.80 -0.09
CA PHE A 101 -6.47 4.26 -1.35
C PHE A 101 -5.35 4.70 -2.31
N PRO A 102 -5.29 4.23 -3.57
CA PRO A 102 -4.43 4.81 -4.59
C PRO A 102 -4.63 6.33 -4.70
N GLY A 103 -3.55 7.09 -4.49
CA GLY A 103 -3.60 8.55 -4.48
C GLY A 103 -4.20 9.18 -3.22
N GLY A 104 -4.40 8.38 -2.15
CA GLY A 104 -4.98 8.82 -0.88
C GLY A 104 -6.50 8.75 -0.82
N SER A 105 -7.06 8.86 0.38
CA SER A 105 -8.51 8.72 0.65
C SER A 105 -9.36 9.77 -0.06
N LYS A 106 -8.78 10.92 -0.40
CA LYS A 106 -9.42 11.99 -1.17
C LYS A 106 -8.49 12.50 -2.25
N ASN A 107 -8.79 12.19 -3.50
CA ASN A 107 -8.01 12.60 -4.67
C ASN A 107 -8.92 13.10 -5.82
N SER A 108 -8.34 13.51 -6.95
CA SER A 108 -9.10 14.04 -8.08
C SER A 108 -10.04 13.04 -8.74
N PHE A 109 -9.76 11.74 -8.65
CA PHE A 109 -10.57 10.69 -9.27
C PHE A 109 -11.76 10.27 -8.42
N ASN A 110 -11.64 10.33 -7.08
CA ASN A 110 -12.71 9.92 -6.16
C ASN A 110 -13.43 11.09 -5.49
N LYS A 111 -13.19 12.33 -5.89
CA LYS A 111 -13.75 13.54 -5.25
C LYS A 111 -15.27 13.52 -5.05
N ASN A 112 -15.99 12.80 -5.91
CA ASN A 112 -17.45 12.74 -5.88
C ASN A 112 -17.99 11.61 -4.98
N ASN A 113 -17.21 10.55 -4.75
CA ASN A 113 -17.65 9.34 -4.03
C ASN A 113 -16.74 8.93 -2.85
N TYR A 114 -15.70 9.75 -2.50
CA TYR A 114 -14.76 9.38 -1.44
C TYR A 114 -15.43 9.14 -0.08
N LYS A 115 -16.47 9.93 0.25
CA LYS A 115 -17.22 9.76 1.51
C LYS A 115 -17.96 8.43 1.54
N GLU A 116 -18.60 8.08 0.43
CA GLU A 116 -19.31 6.80 0.30
C GLU A 116 -18.34 5.62 0.39
N LEU A 117 -17.22 5.71 -0.33
CA LEU A 117 -16.14 4.71 -0.28
C LEU A 117 -15.58 4.52 1.13
N THR A 118 -15.19 5.61 1.81
CA THR A 118 -14.63 5.53 3.17
C THR A 118 -15.65 4.97 4.16
N THR A 119 -16.91 5.41 4.08
CA THR A 119 -18.00 4.90 4.93
C THR A 119 -18.21 3.40 4.70
N GLU A 120 -18.30 2.96 3.45
CA GLU A 120 -18.55 1.56 3.12
C GLU A 120 -17.39 0.64 3.56
N MET A 121 -16.15 1.08 3.37
CA MET A 121 -14.98 0.31 3.78
C MET A 121 -14.88 0.18 5.30
N THR A 122 -15.10 1.27 6.04
CA THR A 122 -15.16 1.25 7.51
C THR A 122 -16.30 0.38 8.01
N ARG A 123 -17.49 0.45 7.39
CA ARG A 123 -18.63 -0.43 7.72
C ARG A 123 -18.32 -1.91 7.57
N ARG A 124 -17.43 -2.25 6.61
CA ARG A 124 -16.95 -3.62 6.38
C ARG A 124 -15.83 -4.05 7.34
N GLY A 125 -15.37 -3.16 8.21
CA GLY A 125 -14.32 -3.44 9.20
C GLY A 125 -12.91 -3.25 8.68
N PHE A 126 -12.72 -2.46 7.62
CA PHE A 126 -11.40 -2.12 7.11
C PHE A 126 -10.96 -0.74 7.58
N ASP A 127 -9.73 -0.64 8.07
CA ASP A 127 -9.08 0.62 8.38
C ASP A 127 -8.23 1.10 7.21
N TYR A 128 -8.35 2.38 6.85
CA TYR A 128 -7.51 2.97 5.80
C TYR A 128 -6.49 3.95 6.38
N PHE A 129 -5.34 4.03 5.72
CA PHE A 129 -4.25 4.90 6.13
C PHE A 129 -3.76 5.76 4.96
N ASP A 130 -3.82 7.06 5.14
CA ASP A 130 -3.10 8.01 4.30
C ASP A 130 -1.67 8.19 4.85
N TRP A 131 -0.95 9.17 4.36
CA TRP A 131 0.40 9.51 4.82
C TRP A 131 0.45 10.98 5.21
N ASN A 132 1.30 11.32 6.15
CA ASN A 132 1.60 12.70 6.54
C ASN A 132 2.98 13.16 6.05
N LEU A 133 3.81 12.22 5.59
CA LEU A 133 5.11 12.47 4.99
C LEU A 133 5.30 11.57 3.76
N SER A 134 5.79 12.15 2.66
CA SER A 134 6.21 11.41 1.47
C SER A 134 7.66 11.74 1.13
N VAL A 135 8.43 10.71 0.76
CA VAL A 135 9.78 10.90 0.24
C VAL A 135 9.80 11.57 -1.14
N GLY A 136 8.66 11.62 -1.81
CA GLY A 136 8.50 12.28 -3.11
C GLY A 136 9.05 11.49 -4.29
N ASP A 137 9.13 10.17 -4.16
CA ASP A 137 9.60 9.24 -5.20
C ASP A 137 8.61 9.09 -6.36
N ALA A 138 7.32 9.18 -6.07
CA ALA A 138 6.23 9.00 -7.04
C ALA A 138 5.69 10.31 -7.66
N VAL A 139 6.35 11.46 -7.47
CA VAL A 139 5.83 12.77 -7.94
C VAL A 139 6.06 13.02 -9.43
N SER A 140 6.91 12.25 -10.10
CA SER A 140 7.21 12.42 -11.52
C SER A 140 7.50 11.09 -12.21
N ARG A 141 7.46 11.11 -13.56
CA ARG A 141 7.82 9.93 -14.38
C ARG A 141 9.34 9.65 -14.38
N THR A 142 10.14 10.63 -14.02
CA THR A 142 11.58 10.45 -13.85
C THR A 142 11.90 10.16 -12.39
N PRO A 143 12.84 9.24 -12.12
CA PRO A 143 13.23 8.94 -10.74
C PRO A 143 13.66 10.20 -9.97
N THR A 144 13.14 10.36 -8.78
CA THR A 144 13.55 11.46 -7.90
C THR A 144 14.96 11.18 -7.38
N PRO A 145 15.90 12.15 -7.46
CA PRO A 145 17.26 11.97 -6.93
C PRO A 145 17.22 11.60 -5.44
N THR A 146 18.03 10.63 -5.04
CA THR A 146 18.10 10.10 -3.66
C THR A 146 18.27 11.21 -2.62
N GLN A 147 19.16 12.20 -2.89
CA GLN A 147 19.37 13.31 -1.96
C GLN A 147 18.11 14.15 -1.74
N LYS A 148 17.25 14.29 -2.77
CA LYS A 148 15.98 14.99 -2.64
C LYS A 148 15.00 14.20 -1.76
N CYS A 149 14.94 12.88 -1.93
CA CYS A 149 14.14 12.02 -1.05
C CYS A 149 14.58 12.14 0.41
N ILE A 150 15.89 12.09 0.67
CA ILE A 150 16.47 12.28 2.01
C ILE A 150 16.08 13.63 2.59
N ASN A 151 16.25 14.70 1.82
CA ASN A 151 15.93 16.06 2.28
C ASN A 151 14.43 16.24 2.58
N ASN A 152 13.54 15.57 1.81
CA ASN A 152 12.11 15.60 2.09
C ASN A 152 11.76 14.99 3.46
N VAL A 153 12.54 14.00 3.91
CA VAL A 153 12.35 13.39 5.24
C VAL A 153 12.96 14.25 6.35
N LEU A 154 14.17 14.78 6.13
CA LEU A 154 14.90 15.54 7.17
C LEU A 154 14.32 16.93 7.45
N ASN A 155 13.59 17.52 6.50
CA ASN A 155 13.01 18.86 6.60
C ASN A 155 11.49 18.85 6.94
N PHE A 156 10.96 17.71 7.36
CA PHE A 156 9.57 17.58 7.82
C PHE A 156 9.44 17.95 9.32
#